data_507c6401306c2a3e5d65eb8c6d89a557
#
_entry.id   507c6401306c2a3e5d65eb8c6d89a557
#
_cell.length_a   1.000
_cell.length_b   1.000
_cell.length_c   1.000
_cell.angle_alpha   90.00
_cell.angle_beta   90.00
_cell.angle_gamma   90.00
#
_symmetry.space_group_name_H-M   'P 1'
#
loop_
_entity.id
_entity.type
_entity.pdbx_description
1 polymer ?
#
loop_
_entity_poly.entity_id
_entity_poly.type
_entity_poly.pdbx_seq_one_letter_code
_entity_poly.pdbx_strand_id
1 'polypeptide(L)'
;MFSEEGQKELERMLSRYPIKRNALLPLLHLAQKKNGGWLSEESIKYVAEICEISETHVEGVISFYTMYKLRKPGKYHLQICTCVPCCLVGGEELLEHTESKLGIHAGSTGDDGMFSIEEMECIGACSFAPAIIVNEDYHEKVNPESMDQLIADLSNNP
;
A
#
# COMPACT_ATOMS: atom_id res chain seq x y z
N MET A 1 -5.36 -19.94 -6.68
CA MET A 1 -5.11 -18.55 -6.28
C MET A 1 -6.20 -17.60 -6.80
N PHE A 2 -6.51 -17.56 -8.09
CA PHE A 2 -7.59 -16.71 -8.63
C PHE A 2 -8.90 -17.48 -8.80
N SER A 3 -10.03 -16.82 -8.49
CA SER A 3 -11.38 -17.28 -8.85
C SER A 3 -11.53 -17.33 -10.39
N GLU A 4 -12.64 -17.89 -10.89
CA GLU A 4 -12.93 -17.91 -12.34
C GLU A 4 -12.91 -16.50 -12.96
N GLU A 5 -13.40 -15.49 -12.25
CA GLU A 5 -13.31 -14.08 -12.67
C GLU A 5 -11.87 -13.57 -12.71
N GLY A 6 -11.07 -13.92 -11.69
CA GLY A 6 -9.66 -13.57 -11.65
C GLY A 6 -8.85 -14.21 -12.77
N GLN A 7 -9.20 -15.41 -13.19
CA GLN A 7 -8.58 -16.08 -14.35
C GLN A 7 -8.88 -15.34 -15.65
N LYS A 8 -10.12 -14.90 -15.86
CA LYS A 8 -10.48 -14.11 -17.06
C LYS A 8 -9.77 -12.76 -17.08
N GLU A 9 -9.62 -12.12 -15.91
CA GLU A 9 -8.88 -10.86 -15.78
C GLU A 9 -7.40 -11.05 -16.10
N LEU A 10 -6.80 -12.14 -15.60
CA LEU A 10 -5.43 -12.55 -15.89
C LEU A 10 -5.21 -12.77 -17.40
N GLU A 11 -6.08 -13.56 -18.05
CA GLU A 11 -5.96 -13.83 -19.49
C GLU A 11 -6.10 -12.55 -20.32
N ARG A 12 -7.05 -11.67 -19.97
CA ARG A 12 -7.22 -10.36 -20.61
C ARG A 12 -6.00 -9.47 -20.43
N MET A 13 -5.35 -9.54 -19.26
CA MET A 13 -4.13 -8.78 -18.99
C MET A 13 -2.97 -9.31 -19.81
N LEU A 14 -2.73 -10.63 -19.81
CA LEU A 14 -1.64 -11.27 -20.54
C LEU A 14 -1.76 -11.06 -22.06
N SER A 15 -2.98 -11.05 -22.60
CA SER A 15 -3.20 -10.80 -24.03
C SER A 15 -2.71 -9.44 -24.53
N ARG A 16 -2.47 -8.49 -23.63
CA ARG A 16 -1.95 -7.14 -23.95
C ARG A 16 -0.43 -7.11 -24.07
N TYR A 17 0.26 -8.15 -23.59
CA TYR A 17 1.71 -8.21 -23.53
C TYR A 17 2.23 -9.35 -24.43
N PRO A 18 2.97 -9.03 -25.53
CA PRO A 18 3.57 -10.05 -26.40
C PRO A 18 4.56 -10.96 -25.66
N ILE A 19 5.20 -10.43 -24.61
CA ILE A 19 6.16 -11.14 -23.78
C ILE A 19 5.60 -11.15 -22.35
N LYS A 20 5.36 -12.32 -21.79
CA LYS A 20 4.70 -12.50 -20.47
C LYS A 20 5.41 -11.74 -19.34
N ARG A 21 6.75 -11.75 -19.31
CA ARG A 21 7.52 -11.02 -18.27
C ARG A 21 7.23 -9.53 -18.23
N ASN A 22 6.77 -8.93 -19.33
CA ASN A 22 6.45 -7.50 -19.38
C ASN A 22 5.12 -7.18 -18.65
N ALA A 23 4.34 -8.21 -18.32
CA ALA A 23 3.14 -8.10 -17.50
C ALA A 23 3.42 -8.19 -16.00
N LEU A 24 4.69 -8.27 -15.55
CA LEU A 24 5.05 -8.48 -14.14
C LEU A 24 4.40 -7.47 -13.19
N LEU A 25 4.56 -6.18 -13.43
CA LEU A 25 4.00 -5.15 -12.55
C LEU A 25 2.47 -5.22 -12.45
N PRO A 26 1.70 -5.23 -13.54
CA PRO A 26 0.25 -5.36 -13.43
C PRO A 26 -0.21 -6.70 -12.84
N LEU A 27 0.55 -7.79 -13.02
CA LEU A 27 0.25 -9.07 -12.38
C LEU A 27 0.46 -9.02 -10.86
N LEU A 28 1.52 -8.34 -10.41
CA LEU A 28 1.75 -8.11 -8.97
C LEU A 28 0.62 -7.27 -8.36
N HIS A 29 0.16 -6.22 -9.03
CA HIS A 29 -1.01 -5.46 -8.58
C HIS A 29 -2.27 -6.33 -8.48
N LEU A 30 -2.53 -7.14 -9.50
CA LEU A 30 -3.67 -8.05 -9.50
C LEU A 30 -3.58 -9.06 -8.35
N ALA A 31 -2.41 -9.68 -8.17
CA ALA A 31 -2.17 -10.65 -7.11
C ALA A 31 -2.33 -10.00 -5.72
N GLN A 32 -1.74 -8.81 -5.50
CA GLN A 32 -1.87 -8.07 -4.26
C GLN A 32 -3.32 -7.73 -3.93
N LYS A 33 -4.08 -7.22 -4.91
CA LYS A 33 -5.51 -6.90 -4.75
C LYS A 33 -6.34 -8.13 -4.39
N LYS A 34 -6.09 -9.27 -5.05
CA LYS A 34 -6.82 -10.51 -4.79
C LYS A 34 -6.42 -11.19 -3.47
N ASN A 35 -5.25 -10.90 -2.95
CA ASN A 35 -4.75 -11.44 -1.68
C ASN A 35 -4.98 -10.49 -0.48
N GLY A 36 -5.91 -9.56 -0.57
CA GLY A 36 -6.25 -8.66 0.53
C GLY A 36 -5.22 -7.58 0.81
N GLY A 37 -4.58 -7.06 -0.24
CA GLY A 37 -3.70 -5.88 -0.19
C GLY A 37 -2.22 -6.18 0.02
N TRP A 38 -1.79 -7.44 -0.01
CA TRP A 38 -0.39 -7.84 0.15
C TRP A 38 -0.01 -9.04 -0.72
N LEU A 39 1.29 -9.29 -0.87
CA LEU A 39 1.85 -10.39 -1.66
C LEU A 39 2.40 -11.47 -0.73
N SER A 40 1.74 -12.63 -0.69
CA SER A 40 2.25 -13.82 -0.01
C SER A 40 3.33 -14.51 -0.85
N GLU A 41 4.14 -15.38 -0.23
CA GLU A 41 5.11 -16.22 -0.93
C GLU A 41 4.46 -17.02 -2.07
N GLU A 42 3.25 -17.55 -1.85
CA GLU A 42 2.48 -18.26 -2.87
C GLU A 42 2.10 -17.35 -4.04
N SER A 43 1.77 -16.07 -3.76
CA SER A 43 1.48 -15.07 -4.78
C SER A 43 2.71 -14.77 -5.65
N ILE A 44 3.87 -14.60 -5.00
CA ILE A 44 5.15 -14.34 -5.66
C ILE A 44 5.52 -15.51 -6.58
N LYS A 45 5.46 -16.73 -6.05
CA LYS A 45 5.72 -17.94 -6.83
C LYS A 45 4.80 -18.06 -8.04
N TYR A 46 3.49 -17.86 -7.85
CA TYR A 46 2.52 -17.95 -8.92
C TYR A 46 2.76 -16.90 -10.03
N VAL A 47 3.10 -15.65 -9.65
CA VAL A 47 3.44 -14.59 -10.63
C VAL A 47 4.74 -14.93 -11.36
N ALA A 48 5.75 -15.48 -10.68
CA ALA A 48 7.02 -15.91 -11.29
C ALA A 48 6.78 -16.99 -12.34
N GLU A 49 5.97 -17.99 -12.06
CA GLU A 49 5.60 -19.07 -12.98
C GLU A 49 4.90 -18.51 -14.24
N ILE A 50 3.92 -17.61 -14.07
CA ILE A 50 3.20 -17.00 -15.21
C ILE A 50 4.13 -16.17 -16.08
N CYS A 51 5.00 -15.38 -15.45
CA CYS A 51 5.95 -14.51 -16.16
C CYS A 51 7.16 -15.27 -16.75
N GLU A 52 7.33 -16.55 -16.42
CA GLU A 52 8.47 -17.38 -16.83
C GLU A 52 9.82 -16.78 -16.38
N ILE A 53 9.87 -16.29 -15.14
CA ILE A 53 11.05 -15.70 -14.50
C ILE A 53 11.28 -16.31 -13.11
N SER A 54 12.46 -16.08 -12.52
CA SER A 54 12.76 -16.56 -11.18
C SER A 54 12.01 -15.77 -10.10
N GLU A 55 11.67 -16.43 -8.98
CA GLU A 55 11.09 -15.80 -7.79
C GLU A 55 11.98 -14.65 -7.29
N THR A 56 13.30 -14.85 -7.25
CA THR A 56 14.27 -13.81 -6.86
C THR A 56 14.16 -12.54 -7.73
N HIS A 57 13.86 -12.69 -9.03
CA HIS A 57 13.63 -11.52 -9.88
C HIS A 57 12.35 -10.78 -9.51
N VAL A 58 11.28 -11.53 -9.19
CA VAL A 58 10.01 -10.95 -8.72
C VAL A 58 10.21 -10.23 -7.38
N GLU A 59 10.90 -10.84 -6.42
CA GLU A 59 11.25 -10.23 -5.13
C GLU A 59 12.08 -8.96 -5.28
N GLY A 60 13.04 -8.95 -6.21
CA GLY A 60 13.82 -7.76 -6.53
C GLY A 60 12.95 -6.61 -7.06
N VAL A 61 11.92 -6.91 -7.86
CA VAL A 61 10.95 -5.90 -8.31
C VAL A 61 10.07 -5.42 -7.16
N ILE A 62 9.58 -6.32 -6.32
CA ILE A 62 8.75 -5.98 -5.14
C ILE A 62 9.54 -5.07 -4.19
N SER A 63 10.80 -5.37 -3.93
CA SER A 63 11.65 -4.56 -3.04
C SER A 63 11.97 -3.17 -3.58
N PHE A 64 11.95 -2.99 -4.90
CA PHE A 64 12.19 -1.71 -5.53
C PHE A 64 10.95 -0.79 -5.53
N TYR A 65 9.77 -1.36 -5.73
CA TYR A 65 8.52 -0.60 -5.82
C TYR A 65 7.77 -0.62 -4.50
N THR A 66 7.74 0.49 -3.78
CA THR A 66 7.14 0.65 -2.44
C THR A 66 5.64 0.37 -2.37
N MET A 67 4.93 0.42 -3.52
CA MET A 67 3.51 0.08 -3.59
C MET A 67 3.20 -1.41 -3.37
N TYR A 68 4.20 -2.29 -3.50
CA TYR A 68 4.03 -3.72 -3.21
C TYR A 68 4.32 -4.01 -1.75
N LYS A 69 3.43 -4.76 -1.10
CA LYS A 69 3.47 -5.04 0.32
C LYS A 69 3.68 -6.53 0.57
N LEU A 70 4.72 -6.85 1.33
CA LEU A 70 5.04 -8.23 1.75
C LEU A 70 4.38 -8.60 3.10
N ARG A 71 3.76 -7.63 3.76
CA ARG A 71 3.05 -7.85 5.02
C ARG A 71 1.60 -7.41 4.85
N LYS A 72 0.69 -8.12 5.52
CA LYS A 72 -0.72 -7.77 5.49
C LYS A 72 -0.93 -6.42 6.17
N PRO A 73 -1.46 -5.41 5.45
CA PRO A 73 -1.79 -4.13 6.06
C PRO A 73 -3.00 -4.26 6.97
N GLY A 74 -3.22 -3.27 7.81
CA GLY A 74 -4.48 -3.12 8.53
C GLY A 74 -5.66 -2.87 7.58
N LYS A 75 -6.88 -2.95 8.11
CA LYS A 75 -8.09 -2.58 7.37
C LYS A 75 -7.99 -1.15 6.82
N TYR A 76 -7.42 -0.25 7.60
CA TYR A 76 -7.08 1.11 7.23
C TYR A 76 -5.57 1.28 7.24
N HIS A 77 -5.01 1.44 6.05
CA HIS A 77 -3.59 1.65 5.84
C HIS A 77 -3.31 3.13 5.67
N LEU A 78 -2.67 3.73 6.68
CA LEU A 78 -2.36 5.15 6.74
C LEU A 78 -0.95 5.37 6.17
N GLN A 79 -0.85 6.03 5.03
CA GLN A 79 0.40 6.37 4.37
C GLN A 79 0.66 7.87 4.54
N ILE A 80 1.60 8.24 5.39
CA ILE A 80 1.86 9.63 5.79
C ILE A 80 3.08 10.15 5.05
N CYS A 81 2.91 11.26 4.32
CA CYS A 81 3.98 11.84 3.53
C CYS A 81 4.93 12.68 4.39
N THR A 82 6.22 12.33 4.36
CA THR A 82 7.31 13.03 5.05
C THR A 82 8.29 13.70 4.07
N CYS A 83 7.90 13.91 2.80
CA CYS A 83 8.70 14.65 1.84
C CYS A 83 8.86 16.11 2.27
N VAL A 84 9.94 16.75 1.80
CA VAL A 84 10.33 18.13 2.18
C VAL A 84 9.15 19.11 2.26
N PRO A 85 8.24 19.24 1.28
CA PRO A 85 7.10 20.14 1.43
C PRO A 85 6.16 19.79 2.59
N CYS A 86 5.94 18.50 2.87
CA CYS A 86 5.11 18.05 3.99
C CYS A 86 5.81 18.29 5.33
N CYS A 87 7.12 17.97 5.43
CA CYS A 87 7.90 18.23 6.63
C CYS A 87 7.89 19.70 7.03
N LEU A 88 8.04 20.61 6.06
CA LEU A 88 8.04 22.05 6.32
C LEU A 88 6.74 22.59 6.92
N VAL A 89 5.64 21.84 6.81
CA VAL A 89 4.32 22.21 7.31
C VAL A 89 3.75 21.22 8.32
N GLY A 90 4.63 20.42 8.97
CA GLY A 90 4.26 19.54 10.08
C GLY A 90 4.01 18.08 9.70
N GLY A 91 4.59 17.57 8.60
CA GLY A 91 4.42 16.17 8.19
C GLY A 91 5.07 15.15 9.12
N GLU A 92 6.25 15.47 9.67
CA GLU A 92 6.92 14.61 10.66
C GLU A 92 6.14 14.60 11.98
N GLU A 93 5.71 15.78 12.47
CA GLU A 93 4.91 15.88 13.68
C GLU A 93 3.55 15.13 13.53
N LEU A 94 2.99 15.13 12.31
CA LEU A 94 1.77 14.37 12.03
C LEU A 94 2.02 12.86 12.09
N LEU A 95 3.16 12.38 11.61
CA LEU A 95 3.56 10.98 11.71
C LEU A 95 3.73 10.57 13.18
N GLU A 96 4.55 11.31 13.95
CA GLU A 96 4.78 11.06 15.37
C GLU A 96 3.48 11.08 16.20
N HIS A 97 2.60 12.05 15.91
CA HIS A 97 1.27 12.13 16.53
C HIS A 97 0.44 10.89 16.25
N THR A 98 0.42 10.44 15.00
CA THR A 98 -0.37 9.27 14.57
C THR A 98 0.18 7.99 15.21
N GLU A 99 1.50 7.81 15.25
CA GLU A 99 2.16 6.69 15.93
C GLU A 99 1.79 6.65 17.42
N SER A 100 1.90 7.78 18.09
CA SER A 100 1.57 7.92 19.51
C SER A 100 0.10 7.65 19.79
N LYS A 101 -0.79 8.13 18.92
CA LYS A 101 -2.25 7.96 19.06
C LYS A 101 -2.69 6.52 18.91
N LEU A 102 -2.13 5.79 17.96
CA LEU A 102 -2.49 4.40 17.65
C LEU A 102 -1.64 3.38 18.42
N GLY A 103 -0.49 3.80 18.98
CA GLY A 103 0.47 2.88 19.58
C GLY A 103 1.15 1.96 18.56
N ILE A 104 1.25 2.41 17.30
CA ILE A 104 1.79 1.63 16.18
C ILE A 104 2.94 2.43 15.56
N HIS A 105 4.09 1.79 15.35
CA HIS A 105 5.20 2.43 14.62
C HIS A 105 5.05 2.29 13.12
N ALA A 106 5.59 3.27 12.36
CA ALA A 106 5.65 3.22 10.91
C ALA A 106 6.28 1.90 10.42
N GLY A 107 5.72 1.33 9.35
CA GLY A 107 6.07 0.01 8.84
C GLY A 107 5.40 -1.15 9.57
N SER A 108 4.50 -0.89 10.52
CA SER A 108 3.82 -1.91 11.32
C SER A 108 2.30 -1.86 11.20
N THR A 109 1.66 -2.96 11.59
CA THR A 109 0.21 -3.11 11.70
C THR A 109 -0.13 -3.33 13.18
N GLY A 110 -1.19 -2.69 13.66
CA GLY A 110 -1.71 -2.90 15.01
C GLY A 110 -2.17 -4.34 15.24
N ASP A 111 -2.07 -4.81 16.47
CA ASP A 111 -2.42 -6.19 16.85
C ASP A 111 -3.89 -6.54 16.56
N ASP A 112 -4.76 -5.55 16.56
CA ASP A 112 -6.18 -5.67 16.21
C ASP A 112 -6.43 -5.78 14.70
N GLY A 113 -5.40 -5.52 13.87
CA GLY A 113 -5.50 -5.50 12.41
C GLY A 113 -6.34 -4.35 11.84
N MET A 114 -6.72 -3.36 12.68
CA MET A 114 -7.54 -2.24 12.25
C MET A 114 -6.71 -1.20 11.47
N PHE A 115 -5.59 -0.77 12.01
CA PHE A 115 -4.72 0.24 11.41
C PHE A 115 -3.33 -0.32 11.11
N SER A 116 -2.73 0.22 10.06
CA SER A 116 -1.29 0.12 9.82
C SER A 116 -0.77 1.49 9.37
N ILE A 117 0.48 1.80 9.74
CA ILE A 117 1.12 3.07 9.41
C ILE A 117 2.30 2.80 8.47
N GLU A 118 2.44 3.61 7.44
CA GLU A 118 3.59 3.63 6.55
C GLU A 118 4.05 5.08 6.36
N GLU A 119 5.34 5.30 6.55
CA GLU A 119 5.98 6.55 6.15
C GLU A 119 6.22 6.55 4.65
N MET A 120 5.75 7.58 3.96
CA MET A 120 5.89 7.72 2.51
C MET A 120 6.76 8.92 2.17
N GLU A 121 7.82 8.69 1.37
CA GLU A 121 8.70 9.78 0.94
C GLU A 121 7.96 10.84 0.12
N CYS A 122 7.03 10.45 -0.77
CA CYS A 122 6.23 11.39 -1.52
C CYS A 122 4.97 10.76 -2.11
N ILE A 123 3.82 11.40 -1.89
CA ILE A 123 2.53 11.00 -2.46
C ILE A 123 2.01 11.98 -3.54
N GLY A 124 2.80 13.00 -3.91
CA GLY A 124 2.49 13.90 -5.01
C GLY A 124 1.49 15.03 -4.72
N ALA A 125 1.07 15.26 -3.47
CA ALA A 125 0.05 16.25 -3.07
C ALA A 125 0.65 17.52 -2.44
N CYS A 126 1.83 17.97 -2.88
CA CYS A 126 2.60 19.05 -2.26
C CYS A 126 1.85 20.38 -2.11
N SER A 127 0.95 20.71 -3.04
CA SER A 127 0.14 21.95 -2.97
C SER A 127 -0.87 21.95 -1.81
N PHE A 128 -1.10 20.80 -1.21
CA PHE A 128 -2.09 20.58 -0.15
C PHE A 128 -1.48 19.85 1.07
N ALA A 129 -0.20 20.10 1.30
CA ALA A 129 0.55 19.52 2.41
C ALA A 129 0.06 20.05 3.78
N PRO A 130 0.18 19.29 4.88
CA PRO A 130 0.57 17.88 4.93
C PRO A 130 -0.53 16.99 4.33
N ALA A 131 -0.12 15.90 3.67
CA ALA A 131 -1.07 15.00 3.01
C ALA A 131 -0.79 13.53 3.36
N ILE A 132 -1.86 12.75 3.43
CA ILE A 132 -1.83 11.31 3.68
C ILE A 132 -2.70 10.57 2.66
N ILE A 133 -2.49 9.26 2.55
CA ILE A 133 -3.40 8.35 1.85
C ILE A 133 -3.94 7.36 2.87
N VAL A 134 -5.24 7.14 2.86
CA VAL A 134 -5.91 6.06 3.59
C VAL A 134 -6.39 5.04 2.57
N ASN A 135 -5.75 3.89 2.52
CA ASN A 135 -5.97 2.88 1.47
C ASN A 135 -5.69 3.42 0.06
N GLU A 136 -6.71 3.95 -0.62
CA GLU A 136 -6.62 4.55 -1.96
C GLU A 136 -7.09 6.03 -1.97
N ASP A 137 -7.60 6.53 -0.83
CA ASP A 137 -8.20 7.87 -0.72
C ASP A 137 -7.20 8.90 -0.18
N TYR A 138 -7.08 10.03 -0.89
CA TYR A 138 -6.25 11.17 -0.47
C TYR A 138 -6.96 12.03 0.57
N HIS A 139 -6.22 12.39 1.62
CA HIS A 139 -6.59 13.40 2.60
C HIS A 139 -5.53 14.49 2.60
N GLU A 140 -5.98 15.73 2.43
CA GLU A 140 -5.13 16.90 2.22
C GLU A 140 -5.23 17.87 3.39
N LYS A 141 -4.16 18.66 3.64
CA LYS A 141 -4.09 19.65 4.72
C LYS A 141 -4.41 19.04 6.09
N VAL A 142 -3.91 17.83 6.30
CA VAL A 142 -4.17 17.08 7.53
C VAL A 142 -3.29 17.64 8.64
N ASN A 143 -3.91 17.97 9.77
CA ASN A 143 -3.24 18.35 11.01
C ASN A 143 -3.59 17.33 12.12
N PRO A 144 -2.95 17.37 13.29
CA PRO A 144 -3.20 16.43 14.37
C PRO A 144 -4.68 16.31 14.77
N GLU A 145 -5.41 17.42 14.82
CA GLU A 145 -6.82 17.43 15.20
C GLU A 145 -7.70 16.74 14.15
N SER A 146 -7.46 17.01 12.87
CA SER A 146 -8.19 16.37 11.77
C SER A 146 -7.80 14.89 11.63
N MET A 147 -6.56 14.52 11.96
CA MET A 147 -6.13 13.12 12.04
C MET A 147 -6.86 12.37 13.15
N ASP A 148 -6.99 12.98 14.32
CA ASP A 148 -7.75 12.40 15.45
C ASP A 148 -9.21 12.13 15.08
N GLN A 149 -9.84 13.08 14.40
CA GLN A 149 -11.21 12.92 13.91
C GLN A 149 -11.30 11.80 12.87
N LEU A 150 -10.38 11.76 11.91
CA LEU A 150 -10.32 10.73 10.89
C LEU A 150 -10.18 9.33 11.50
N ILE A 151 -9.26 9.16 12.46
CA ILE A 151 -9.07 7.89 13.17
C ILE A 151 -10.35 7.48 13.91
N ALA A 152 -11.02 8.44 14.57
CA ALA A 152 -12.27 8.17 15.28
C ALA A 152 -13.38 7.73 14.31
N ASP A 153 -13.54 8.41 13.18
CA ASP A 153 -14.54 8.10 12.16
C ASP A 153 -14.31 6.71 11.54
N LEU A 154 -13.05 6.37 11.24
CA LEU A 154 -12.67 5.07 10.72
C LEU A 154 -12.87 3.94 11.76
N SER A 155 -12.58 4.21 13.03
CA SER A 155 -12.76 3.24 14.12
C SER A 155 -14.25 2.93 14.36
N ASN A 156 -15.14 3.88 14.14
CA ASN A 156 -16.59 3.72 14.28
C ASN A 156 -17.25 3.04 13.07
N ASN A 157 -16.51 2.78 12.01
CA ASN A 157 -17.00 2.14 10.78
C ASN A 157 -16.31 0.77 10.58
N PRO A 158 -16.66 -0.25 11.38
CA PRO A 158 -16.01 -1.56 11.45
C PRO A 158 -16.19 -2.44 10.20
#